data_0b96d8ce555765e81142ac8d3235c281
#
_entry.id   0b96d8ce555765e81142ac8d3235c281
#
_cell.length_a   1.000
_cell.length_b   1.000
_cell.length_c   1.000
_cell.angle_alpha   90.00
_cell.angle_beta   90.00
_cell.angle_gamma   90.00
#
_symmetry.space_group_name_H-M   'P 1'
#
loop_
_entity.id
_entity.type
_entity.pdbx_description
1 polymer ?
#
loop_
_entity_poly.entity_id
_entity_poly.type
_entity_poly.pdbx_seq_one_letter_code
_entity_poly.pdbx_strand_id
1 'polypeptide(L)'
;YIATMPPRNEEEHLRRVTLQDEAGEVDFYLFPFTKPGYVRQLFPEGTELNYEKAFAGVLEREEIDWNRRNVLVAHQFFTTNGQQPQMCDSETTGVVVGGLDAIDTSVISGFDYVALGHIHGPQTIGNGRIRYCGTPLKYSVSEEHHNKSITMITLEEKGREPVIETIPLNCDRDVRKIKGTLQELLQAGNEQNCHDYVSITLTDEKEPYRPKDTLEEVYDHILEITVDNTRTRALLSGQEGEIETLPSPMEAFREFYQIMQQ
;
A
#
# COMPACT_ATOMS: atom_id res chain seq x y z
N TYR A 1 -0.50 21.63 -7.44
CA TYR A 1 0.77 21.29 -8.10
C TYR A 1 0.84 19.78 -8.30
N ILE A 2 1.30 19.30 -9.48
CA ILE A 2 1.42 17.87 -9.83
C ILE A 2 2.78 17.64 -10.49
N ALA A 3 3.49 16.60 -10.07
CA ALA A 3 4.66 16.06 -10.75
C ALA A 3 4.31 14.65 -11.26
N THR A 4 4.43 14.44 -12.57
CA THR A 4 3.99 13.19 -13.23
C THR A 4 5.15 12.26 -13.58
N MET A 5 6.35 12.81 -13.77
CA MET A 5 7.54 12.05 -14.15
C MET A 5 8.76 12.55 -13.36
N PRO A 6 9.70 11.67 -13.01
CA PRO A 6 10.98 12.07 -12.47
C PRO A 6 11.83 12.73 -13.57
N PRO A 7 12.92 13.44 -13.18
CA PRO A 7 13.92 13.97 -14.14
C PRO A 7 14.47 12.87 -15.03
N ARG A 8 14.63 13.15 -16.33
CA ARG A 8 15.08 12.17 -17.35
C ARG A 8 16.40 12.56 -18.01
N ASN A 9 16.82 13.81 -17.83
CA ASN A 9 18.08 14.33 -18.35
C ASN A 9 18.72 15.28 -17.33
N GLU A 10 19.91 15.75 -17.62
CA GLU A 10 20.71 16.58 -16.71
C GLU A 10 20.12 17.98 -16.46
N GLU A 11 19.28 18.48 -17.35
CA GLU A 11 18.65 19.80 -17.26
C GLU A 11 17.34 19.75 -16.44
N GLU A 12 16.76 18.56 -16.29
CA GLU A 12 15.52 18.38 -15.54
C GLU A 12 15.81 18.16 -14.04
N HIS A 13 14.99 18.79 -13.19
CA HIS A 13 15.03 18.69 -11.73
C HIS A 13 13.69 18.25 -11.18
N LEU A 14 13.64 17.83 -9.92
CA LEU A 14 12.39 17.60 -9.20
C LEU A 14 11.60 18.90 -9.16
N ARG A 15 10.28 18.78 -9.30
CA ARG A 15 9.42 19.95 -9.14
C ARG A 15 9.45 20.42 -7.69
N ARG A 16 10.06 21.61 -7.48
CA ARG A 16 10.03 22.31 -6.20
C ARG A 16 8.93 23.37 -6.20
N VAL A 17 8.22 23.46 -5.09
CA VAL A 17 7.23 24.49 -4.81
C VAL A 17 7.60 25.15 -3.49
N THR A 18 7.90 26.44 -3.51
CA THR A 18 8.18 27.21 -2.31
C THR A 18 6.92 27.94 -1.88
N LEU A 19 6.51 27.73 -0.64
CA LEU A 19 5.46 28.48 0.03
C LEU A 19 6.07 29.26 1.19
N GLN A 20 5.38 30.29 1.66
CA GLN A 20 5.83 31.16 2.75
C GLN A 20 4.74 31.35 3.79
N ASP A 21 5.11 31.29 5.05
CA ASP A 21 4.29 31.63 6.19
C ASP A 21 5.05 32.56 7.16
N GLU A 22 4.54 32.77 8.38
CA GLU A 22 5.15 33.64 9.39
C GLU A 22 6.51 33.11 9.89
N ALA A 23 6.76 31.81 9.83
CA ALA A 23 8.02 31.16 10.20
C ALA A 23 9.03 31.09 9.05
N GLY A 24 8.71 31.66 7.87
CA GLY A 24 9.60 31.72 6.70
C GLY A 24 9.17 30.82 5.57
N GLU A 25 10.11 30.50 4.68
CA GLU A 25 9.85 29.68 3.50
C GLU A 25 9.87 28.18 3.80
N VAL A 26 9.01 27.45 3.09
CA VAL A 26 8.96 25.98 3.09
C VAL A 26 9.09 25.48 1.65
N ASP A 27 10.06 24.66 1.38
CA ASP A 27 10.29 24.04 0.08
C ASP A 27 9.67 22.64 0.03
N PHE A 28 8.75 22.42 -0.91
CA PHE A 28 8.13 21.13 -1.18
C PHE A 28 8.75 20.51 -2.42
N TYR A 29 9.39 19.36 -2.26
CA TYR A 29 9.93 18.56 -3.36
C TYR A 29 8.96 17.47 -3.74
N LEU A 30 8.45 17.49 -4.96
CA LEU A 30 7.49 16.53 -5.47
C LEU A 30 8.23 15.43 -6.24
N PHE A 31 8.36 14.26 -5.63
CA PHE A 31 9.08 13.13 -6.18
C PHE A 31 8.07 12.04 -6.63
N PRO A 32 7.73 11.95 -7.93
CA PRO A 32 6.79 10.94 -8.42
C PRO A 32 7.38 9.55 -8.33
N PHE A 33 6.52 8.53 -8.43
CA PHE A 33 6.96 7.13 -8.44
C PHE A 33 8.05 6.91 -9.49
N THR A 34 9.17 6.33 -9.05
CA THR A 34 10.36 6.20 -9.87
C THR A 34 10.88 4.77 -9.87
N LYS A 35 11.06 4.24 -11.07
CA LYS A 35 11.80 2.99 -11.31
C LYS A 35 13.21 3.33 -11.77
N PRO A 36 14.23 2.48 -11.47
CA PRO A 36 15.60 2.71 -11.92
C PRO A 36 15.73 3.01 -13.41
N GLY A 37 14.92 2.34 -14.25
CA GLY A 37 14.90 2.56 -15.70
C GLY A 37 14.42 3.95 -16.14
N TYR A 38 13.61 4.65 -15.33
CA TYR A 38 13.11 5.99 -15.68
C TYR A 38 14.19 7.08 -15.61
N VAL A 39 15.13 6.88 -14.73
CA VAL A 39 16.22 7.85 -14.44
C VAL A 39 17.58 7.36 -14.92
N ARG A 40 17.61 6.27 -15.68
CA ARG A 40 18.85 5.63 -16.14
C ARG A 40 19.83 6.59 -16.81
N GLN A 41 19.31 7.55 -17.59
CA GLN A 41 20.13 8.52 -18.32
C GLN A 41 20.86 9.54 -17.44
N LEU A 42 20.45 9.66 -16.17
CA LEU A 42 21.11 10.54 -15.19
C LEU A 42 22.39 9.94 -14.59
N PHE A 43 22.68 8.67 -14.90
CA PHE A 43 23.80 7.93 -14.31
C PHE A 43 24.77 7.45 -15.38
N PRO A 44 26.08 7.36 -15.08
CA PRO A 44 27.08 6.84 -16.00
C PRO A 44 26.70 5.47 -16.57
N GLU A 45 27.11 5.22 -17.80
CA GLU A 45 26.93 3.91 -18.43
C GLU A 45 27.61 2.81 -17.61
N GLY A 46 26.94 1.64 -17.47
CA GLY A 46 27.44 0.53 -16.65
C GLY A 46 27.15 0.61 -15.16
N THR A 47 26.57 1.73 -14.65
CA THR A 47 26.18 1.81 -13.22
C THR A 47 25.09 0.79 -12.91
N GLU A 48 25.29 -0.06 -11.91
CA GLU A 48 24.21 -0.90 -11.36
C GLU A 48 23.25 -0.04 -10.54
N LEU A 49 22.05 0.15 -11.05
CA LEU A 49 20.98 0.89 -10.40
C LEU A 49 19.98 -0.08 -9.77
N ASN A 50 19.71 0.11 -8.49
CA ASN A 50 18.54 -0.35 -7.78
C ASN A 50 17.64 0.85 -7.44
N TYR A 51 16.51 0.63 -6.79
CA TYR A 51 15.57 1.69 -6.42
C TYR A 51 16.19 2.73 -5.48
N GLU A 52 16.96 2.30 -4.49
CA GLU A 52 17.63 3.17 -3.52
C GLU A 52 18.65 4.07 -4.19
N LYS A 53 19.58 3.52 -4.98
CA LYS A 53 20.58 4.30 -5.72
C LYS A 53 19.93 5.27 -6.71
N ALA A 54 18.87 4.83 -7.39
CA ALA A 54 18.16 5.68 -8.33
C ALA A 54 17.49 6.86 -7.62
N PHE A 55 16.82 6.59 -6.49
CA PHE A 55 16.15 7.61 -5.70
C PHE A 55 17.15 8.58 -5.05
N ALA A 56 18.18 8.06 -4.38
CA ALA A 56 19.24 8.86 -3.76
C ALA A 56 19.95 9.75 -4.78
N GLY A 57 20.35 9.18 -5.93
CA GLY A 57 21.07 9.95 -6.95
C GLY A 57 20.22 11.04 -7.60
N VAL A 58 18.89 10.89 -7.68
CA VAL A 58 18.00 11.98 -8.08
C VAL A 58 17.98 13.08 -7.02
N LEU A 59 17.87 12.74 -5.72
CA LEU A 59 17.90 13.72 -4.64
C LEU A 59 19.22 14.46 -4.52
N GLU A 60 20.35 13.76 -4.70
CA GLU A 60 21.70 14.36 -4.64
C GLU A 60 21.94 15.43 -5.71
N ARG A 61 21.18 15.41 -6.80
CA ARG A 61 21.23 16.43 -7.85
C ARG A 61 20.48 17.71 -7.50
N GLU A 62 19.59 17.63 -6.51
CA GLU A 62 18.79 18.77 -6.10
C GLU A 62 19.60 19.66 -5.15
N GLU A 63 19.64 20.96 -5.41
CA GLU A 63 20.26 21.96 -4.54
C GLU A 63 19.33 22.27 -3.35
N ILE A 64 19.28 21.34 -2.38
CA ILE A 64 18.41 21.48 -1.20
C ILE A 64 19.10 22.39 -0.16
N ASP A 65 18.47 23.52 0.15
CA ASP A 65 18.93 24.36 1.25
C ASP A 65 18.41 23.78 2.59
N TRP A 66 19.26 23.05 3.25
CA TRP A 66 18.94 22.39 4.53
C TRP A 66 18.75 23.37 5.71
N ASN A 67 19.00 24.67 5.54
CA ASN A 67 18.69 25.68 6.54
C ASN A 67 17.21 26.11 6.47
N ARG A 68 16.52 25.78 5.39
CA ARG A 68 15.09 26.04 5.20
C ARG A 68 14.28 24.83 5.64
N ARG A 69 13.00 25.01 5.83
CA ARG A 69 12.06 23.90 6.04
C ARG A 69 11.85 23.17 4.72
N ASN A 70 12.09 21.87 4.71
CA ASN A 70 11.99 21.03 3.51
C ASN A 70 11.01 19.90 3.73
N VAL A 71 10.05 19.77 2.84
CA VAL A 71 9.06 18.68 2.80
C VAL A 71 9.26 17.88 1.53
N LEU A 72 9.39 16.56 1.68
CA LEU A 72 9.36 15.64 0.55
C LEU A 72 7.96 15.04 0.42
N VAL A 73 7.43 15.05 -0.80
CA VAL A 73 6.20 14.36 -1.17
C VAL A 73 6.57 13.26 -2.17
N ALA A 74 6.46 12.01 -1.79
CA ALA A 74 6.93 10.89 -2.62
C ALA A 74 5.94 9.72 -2.65
N HIS A 75 6.08 8.87 -3.66
CA HIS A 75 5.29 7.65 -3.82
C HIS A 75 6.22 6.48 -4.06
N GLN A 76 6.78 5.90 -3.00
CA GLN A 76 7.76 4.81 -3.05
C GLN A 76 7.62 3.87 -1.85
N PHE A 77 8.24 2.69 -1.96
CA PHE A 77 8.32 1.72 -0.88
C PHE A 77 9.57 1.96 -0.04
N PHE A 78 9.38 2.42 1.20
CA PHE A 78 10.47 2.66 2.14
C PHE A 78 10.51 1.63 3.26
N THR A 79 11.73 1.29 3.68
CA THR A 79 12.01 0.44 4.84
C THR A 79 12.86 1.20 5.84
N THR A 80 12.80 0.82 7.11
CA THR A 80 13.63 1.40 8.15
C THR A 80 14.52 0.33 8.75
N ASN A 81 15.83 0.42 8.57
CA ASN A 81 16.79 -0.58 9.04
C ASN A 81 16.40 -2.01 8.60
N GLY A 82 15.92 -2.17 7.38
CA GLY A 82 15.47 -3.44 6.83
C GLY A 82 14.09 -3.92 7.30
N GLN A 83 13.41 -3.17 8.19
CA GLN A 83 12.04 -3.46 8.58
C GLN A 83 11.06 -2.89 7.57
N GLN A 84 10.17 -3.74 7.07
CA GLN A 84 9.12 -3.34 6.14
C GLN A 84 7.95 -2.67 6.88
N PRO A 85 7.25 -1.71 6.25
CA PRO A 85 5.98 -1.21 6.75
C PRO A 85 4.93 -2.34 6.78
N GLN A 86 3.86 -2.13 7.55
CA GLN A 86 2.70 -3.02 7.50
C GLN A 86 2.00 -2.87 6.15
N MET A 87 1.79 -3.99 5.48
CA MET A 87 1.14 -4.06 4.17
C MET A 87 -0.15 -4.86 4.23
N CYS A 88 -1.06 -4.60 3.30
CA CYS A 88 -2.23 -5.42 3.03
C CYS A 88 -2.07 -6.21 1.72
N ASP A 89 -2.96 -7.16 1.45
CA ASP A 89 -2.83 -8.06 0.29
C ASP A 89 -2.84 -7.32 -1.05
N SER A 90 -3.54 -6.18 -1.13
CA SER A 90 -3.58 -5.36 -2.35
C SER A 90 -2.24 -4.72 -2.72
N GLU A 91 -1.29 -4.62 -1.78
CA GLU A 91 0.04 -4.05 -1.98
C GLU A 91 1.08 -5.12 -2.31
N THR A 92 0.89 -6.34 -1.83
CA THR A 92 1.86 -7.43 -1.98
C THR A 92 2.11 -7.82 -3.43
N THR A 93 1.14 -7.60 -4.33
CA THR A 93 1.28 -7.84 -5.76
C THR A 93 2.16 -6.81 -6.47
N GLY A 94 2.36 -5.64 -5.87
CA GLY A 94 3.20 -4.56 -6.40
C GLY A 94 4.63 -4.56 -5.87
N VAL A 95 4.87 -5.21 -4.73
CA VAL A 95 6.21 -5.31 -4.12
C VAL A 95 6.99 -6.45 -4.77
N VAL A 96 8.14 -6.14 -5.33
CA VAL A 96 8.99 -7.15 -5.98
C VAL A 96 9.49 -8.15 -4.94
N VAL A 97 9.35 -9.44 -5.23
CA VAL A 97 9.83 -10.53 -4.38
C VAL A 97 11.30 -10.30 -4.02
N GLY A 98 11.60 -10.28 -2.72
CA GLY A 98 12.96 -10.07 -2.19
C GLY A 98 13.29 -8.62 -1.81
N GLY A 99 12.32 -7.67 -1.85
CA GLY A 99 12.52 -6.29 -1.39
C GLY A 99 13.48 -5.47 -2.27
N LEU A 100 13.61 -5.83 -3.55
CA LEU A 100 14.50 -5.16 -4.51
C LEU A 100 14.08 -3.72 -4.81
N ASP A 101 12.85 -3.34 -4.50
CA ASP A 101 12.26 -2.00 -4.65
C ASP A 101 12.29 -1.17 -3.37
N ALA A 102 12.81 -1.73 -2.27
CA ALA A 102 12.93 -1.04 -0.99
C ALA A 102 14.01 0.04 -1.03
N ILE A 103 13.68 1.18 -0.41
CA ILE A 103 14.58 2.31 -0.18
C ILE A 103 14.69 2.50 1.32
N ASP A 104 15.91 2.59 1.86
CA ASP A 104 16.07 2.86 3.29
C ASP A 104 15.72 4.31 3.63
N THR A 105 15.02 4.51 4.77
CA THR A 105 14.60 5.85 5.23
C THR A 105 15.76 6.80 5.53
N SER A 106 16.99 6.30 5.67
CA SER A 106 18.18 7.14 5.85
C SER A 106 18.39 8.11 4.69
N VAL A 107 18.01 7.72 3.46
CA VAL A 107 18.12 8.55 2.25
C VAL A 107 17.29 9.85 2.35
N ILE A 108 16.22 9.85 3.13
CA ILE A 108 15.28 10.96 3.26
C ILE A 108 15.22 11.56 4.67
N SER A 109 16.14 11.17 5.55
CA SER A 109 16.15 11.57 6.97
C SER A 109 16.40 13.05 7.22
N GLY A 110 16.94 13.78 6.24
CA GLY A 110 17.23 15.22 6.34
C GLY A 110 16.02 16.15 6.19
N PHE A 111 14.89 15.64 5.68
CA PHE A 111 13.67 16.43 5.52
C PHE A 111 12.99 16.69 6.87
N ASP A 112 12.34 17.85 7.01
CA ASP A 112 11.56 18.19 8.21
C ASP A 112 10.27 17.36 8.29
N TYR A 113 9.70 17.01 7.13
CA TYR A 113 8.59 16.05 7.02
C TYR A 113 8.64 15.32 5.66
N VAL A 114 8.22 14.07 5.66
CA VAL A 114 8.08 13.27 4.44
C VAL A 114 6.67 12.69 4.35
N ALA A 115 5.93 13.17 3.36
CA ALA A 115 4.59 12.68 3.02
C ALA A 115 4.69 11.57 1.98
N LEU A 116 4.32 10.34 2.36
CA LEU A 116 4.41 9.16 1.51
C LEU A 116 3.04 8.66 1.08
N GLY A 117 2.93 8.30 -0.20
CA GLY A 117 1.94 7.39 -0.75
C GLY A 117 2.55 6.01 -1.01
N HIS A 118 1.82 5.10 -1.62
CA HIS A 118 2.13 3.71 -1.97
C HIS A 118 1.50 2.70 -1.00
N ILE A 119 1.70 2.85 0.30
CA ILE A 119 1.12 1.96 1.31
C ILE A 119 -0.29 2.45 1.69
N HIS A 120 -1.26 1.52 1.67
CA HIS A 120 -2.68 1.83 1.87
C HIS A 120 -3.06 2.03 3.35
N GLY A 121 -2.29 1.45 4.27
CA GLY A 121 -2.47 1.63 5.70
C GLY A 121 -1.76 2.89 6.20
N PRO A 122 -2.46 3.85 6.86
CA PRO A 122 -1.81 5.03 7.42
C PRO A 122 -0.86 4.63 8.56
N GLN A 123 0.42 4.94 8.41
CA GLN A 123 1.45 4.58 9.40
C GLN A 123 2.66 5.51 9.34
N THR A 124 3.28 5.70 10.48
CA THR A 124 4.55 6.40 10.61
C THR A 124 5.69 5.39 10.62
N ILE A 125 6.77 5.69 9.91
CA ILE A 125 7.99 4.88 9.86
C ILE A 125 9.21 5.70 10.25
N GLY A 126 10.31 5.04 10.60
CA GLY A 126 11.58 5.70 10.89
C GLY A 126 11.53 6.61 12.12
N ASN A 127 11.92 7.85 11.94
CA ASN A 127 12.14 8.83 13.00
C ASN A 127 10.88 9.63 13.43
N GLY A 128 9.69 9.22 13.03
CA GLY A 128 8.44 9.91 13.36
C GLY A 128 8.03 11.02 12.37
N ARG A 129 8.93 11.49 11.51
CA ARG A 129 8.69 12.54 10.51
C ARG A 129 8.32 11.98 9.13
N ILE A 130 8.37 10.67 8.96
CA ILE A 130 8.13 9.97 7.69
C ILE A 130 6.84 9.19 7.84
N ARG A 131 5.83 9.51 7.01
CA ARG A 131 4.50 8.93 7.17
C ARG A 131 3.84 8.58 5.84
N TYR A 132 3.33 7.37 5.76
CA TYR A 132 2.33 6.98 4.78
C TYR A 132 0.96 7.51 5.23
N CYS A 133 0.31 8.30 4.37
CA CYS A 133 -1.03 8.82 4.68
C CYS A 133 -2.13 7.76 4.55
N GLY A 134 -1.83 6.67 3.84
CA GLY A 134 -2.81 5.67 3.44
C GLY A 134 -3.67 6.12 2.26
N THR A 135 -4.67 5.30 1.94
CA THR A 135 -5.66 5.60 0.90
C THR A 135 -6.93 6.18 1.51
N PRO A 136 -7.69 7.03 0.79
CA PRO A 136 -8.92 7.63 1.32
C PRO A 136 -10.04 6.60 1.51
N LEU A 137 -10.02 5.51 0.77
CA LEU A 137 -10.99 4.42 0.81
C LEU A 137 -10.29 3.08 1.01
N LYS A 138 -11.03 2.06 1.44
CA LYS A 138 -10.57 0.67 1.46
C LYS A 138 -10.71 0.09 0.06
N TYR A 139 -9.62 -0.41 -0.52
CA TYR A 139 -9.59 -0.99 -1.86
C TYR A 139 -9.56 -2.52 -1.86
N SER A 140 -9.40 -3.11 -0.69
CA SER A 140 -9.29 -4.56 -0.50
C SER A 140 -9.96 -4.98 0.80
N VAL A 141 -10.44 -6.22 0.82
CA VAL A 141 -10.98 -6.87 2.02
C VAL A 141 -9.93 -6.98 3.13
N SER A 142 -8.64 -7.07 2.78
CA SER A 142 -7.56 -7.09 3.76
C SER A 142 -7.39 -5.75 4.52
N GLU A 143 -8.02 -4.68 4.03
CA GLU A 143 -8.00 -3.36 4.67
C GLU A 143 -9.18 -3.13 5.65
N GLU A 144 -9.97 -4.17 5.95
CA GLU A 144 -11.19 -4.02 6.78
C GLU A 144 -10.94 -3.31 8.13
N HIS A 145 -9.77 -3.49 8.71
CA HIS A 145 -9.38 -2.85 9.98
C HIS A 145 -8.68 -1.50 9.83
N HIS A 146 -8.49 -1.00 8.61
CA HIS A 146 -7.88 0.31 8.40
C HIS A 146 -8.85 1.43 8.76
N ASN A 147 -8.39 2.37 9.60
CA ASN A 147 -9.08 3.62 9.86
C ASN A 147 -8.57 4.68 8.88
N LYS A 148 -9.34 4.92 7.82
CA LYS A 148 -8.97 5.90 6.79
C LYS A 148 -9.04 7.31 7.31
N SER A 149 -8.06 8.14 6.97
CA SER A 149 -7.92 9.50 7.51
C SER A 149 -7.16 10.43 6.57
N ILE A 150 -7.36 11.72 6.77
CA ILE A 150 -6.46 12.76 6.25
C ILE A 150 -5.40 13.01 7.31
N THR A 151 -4.15 13.11 6.89
CA THR A 151 -3.05 13.52 7.76
C THR A 151 -2.85 15.03 7.66
N MET A 152 -3.05 15.74 8.76
CA MET A 152 -2.79 17.17 8.89
C MET A 152 -1.43 17.37 9.56
N ILE A 153 -0.59 18.23 8.98
CA ILE A 153 0.77 18.49 9.46
C ILE A 153 0.91 19.97 9.75
N THR A 154 1.32 20.29 10.96
CA THR A 154 1.74 21.64 11.33
C THR A 154 3.26 21.70 11.44
N LEU A 155 3.88 22.51 10.61
CA LEU A 155 5.31 22.80 10.64
C LEU A 155 5.51 24.16 11.28
N GLU A 156 6.25 24.19 12.38
CA GLU A 156 6.73 25.44 13.02
C GLU A 156 8.07 25.88 12.42
N GLU A 157 8.91 26.56 13.20
CA GLU A 157 10.24 26.98 12.76
C GLU A 157 11.14 25.77 12.42
N LYS A 158 12.16 26.01 11.60
CA LYS A 158 13.17 25.01 11.26
C LYS A 158 13.76 24.34 12.49
N GLY A 159 13.77 23.00 12.47
CA GLY A 159 14.32 22.17 13.54
C GLY A 159 13.32 21.79 14.63
N ARG A 160 12.08 22.30 14.59
CA ARG A 160 10.99 21.83 15.43
C ARG A 160 10.42 20.53 14.90
N GLU A 161 9.98 19.65 15.80
CA GLU A 161 9.24 18.45 15.41
C GLU A 161 7.87 18.81 14.82
N PRO A 162 7.47 18.21 13.69
CA PRO A 162 6.15 18.45 13.12
C PRO A 162 5.04 17.91 14.05
N VAL A 163 3.96 18.66 14.18
CA VAL A 163 2.74 18.15 14.83
C VAL A 163 1.91 17.42 13.78
N ILE A 164 1.61 16.15 14.04
CA ILE A 164 0.89 15.27 13.13
C ILE A 164 -0.46 14.91 13.75
N GLU A 165 -1.52 15.29 13.08
CA GLU A 165 -2.89 14.98 13.47
C GLU A 165 -3.59 14.19 12.37
N THR A 166 -4.52 13.32 12.74
CA THR A 166 -5.32 12.55 11.79
C THR A 166 -6.78 12.91 11.93
N ILE A 167 -7.42 13.25 10.80
CA ILE A 167 -8.84 13.55 10.71
C ILE A 167 -9.51 12.34 10.06
N PRO A 168 -10.35 11.59 10.79
CA PRO A 168 -11.02 10.41 10.26
C PRO A 168 -11.85 10.75 9.01
N LEU A 169 -11.79 9.86 8.01
CA LEU A 169 -12.67 9.90 6.86
C LEU A 169 -13.84 8.93 7.09
N ASN A 170 -15.04 9.47 7.08
CA ASN A 170 -16.24 8.67 7.11
C ASN A 170 -16.65 8.33 5.67
N CYS A 171 -16.76 7.05 5.39
CA CYS A 171 -17.25 6.56 4.10
C CYS A 171 -18.72 6.17 4.24
N ASP A 172 -19.52 6.42 3.19
CA ASP A 172 -20.92 6.01 3.15
C ASP A 172 -21.08 4.49 3.13
N ARG A 173 -20.05 3.78 2.64
CA ARG A 173 -19.98 2.32 2.55
C ARG A 173 -18.64 1.84 3.05
N ASP A 174 -18.64 0.86 3.92
CA ASP A 174 -17.41 0.25 4.43
C ASP A 174 -17.10 -1.06 3.69
N VAL A 175 -15.89 -1.59 3.91
CA VAL A 175 -15.48 -2.94 3.50
C VAL A 175 -15.33 -3.78 4.75
N ARG A 176 -16.08 -4.90 4.83
CA ARG A 176 -16.13 -5.76 6.01
C ARG A 176 -16.05 -7.23 5.66
N LYS A 177 -15.47 -8.02 6.56
CA LYS A 177 -15.62 -9.47 6.59
C LYS A 177 -16.75 -9.84 7.54
N ILE A 178 -17.66 -10.69 7.06
CA ILE A 178 -18.73 -11.25 7.89
C ILE A 178 -18.67 -12.79 7.83
N LYS A 179 -18.85 -13.42 8.99
CA LYS A 179 -18.75 -14.87 9.12
C LYS A 179 -19.91 -15.41 9.97
N GLY A 180 -20.55 -16.46 9.49
CA GLY A 180 -21.65 -17.10 10.20
C GLY A 180 -22.37 -18.11 9.29
N THR A 181 -23.40 -18.75 9.83
CA THR A 181 -24.35 -19.53 9.04
C THR A 181 -25.19 -18.61 8.16
N LEU A 182 -25.75 -19.14 7.07
CA LEU A 182 -26.64 -18.37 6.20
C LEU A 182 -27.74 -17.68 6.99
N GLN A 183 -28.37 -18.41 7.93
CA GLN A 183 -29.47 -17.87 8.76
C GLN A 183 -28.99 -16.71 9.66
N GLU A 184 -27.84 -16.84 10.30
CA GLU A 184 -27.29 -15.79 11.15
C GLU A 184 -26.97 -14.54 10.34
N LEU A 185 -26.37 -14.69 9.15
CA LEU A 185 -26.01 -13.58 8.28
C LEU A 185 -27.22 -12.83 7.74
N LEU A 186 -28.31 -13.55 7.38
CA LEU A 186 -29.57 -12.92 6.97
C LEU A 186 -30.20 -12.12 8.10
N GLN A 187 -30.09 -12.57 9.36
CA GLN A 187 -30.60 -11.86 10.53
C GLN A 187 -29.74 -10.67 10.94
N ALA A 188 -28.44 -10.70 10.66
CA ALA A 188 -27.50 -9.65 11.00
C ALA A 188 -27.56 -8.44 10.04
N GLY A 189 -28.07 -8.63 8.83
CA GLY A 189 -28.23 -7.55 7.85
C GLY A 189 -29.33 -6.57 8.26
N ASN A 190 -29.05 -5.28 8.15
CA ASN A 190 -29.98 -4.20 8.46
C ASN A 190 -29.68 -2.97 7.60
N GLU A 191 -30.56 -1.96 7.64
CA GLU A 191 -30.43 -0.72 6.84
C GLU A 191 -29.10 0.03 7.01
N GLN A 192 -28.39 -0.18 8.11
CA GLN A 192 -27.12 0.52 8.36
C GLN A 192 -25.92 -0.19 7.73
N ASN A 193 -26.03 -1.50 7.45
CA ASN A 193 -24.90 -2.32 7.03
C ASN A 193 -25.10 -3.11 5.73
N CYS A 194 -26.33 -3.14 5.18
CA CYS A 194 -26.64 -3.86 3.93
C CYS A 194 -25.97 -3.24 2.69
N HIS A 195 -25.61 -1.95 2.75
CA HIS A 195 -24.97 -1.23 1.66
C HIS A 195 -23.44 -1.31 1.66
N ASP A 196 -22.83 -1.93 2.67
CA ASP A 196 -21.38 -2.11 2.71
C ASP A 196 -20.90 -3.17 1.70
N TYR A 197 -19.63 -3.11 1.34
CA TYR A 197 -18.97 -4.17 0.58
C TYR A 197 -18.59 -5.30 1.52
N VAL A 198 -19.15 -6.49 1.31
CA VAL A 198 -18.96 -7.62 2.23
C VAL A 198 -18.23 -8.80 1.58
N SER A 199 -17.23 -9.32 2.29
CA SER A 199 -16.65 -10.64 2.06
C SER A 199 -17.29 -11.60 3.06
N ILE A 200 -17.96 -12.63 2.57
CA ILE A 200 -18.79 -13.53 3.35
C ILE A 200 -18.11 -14.88 3.51
N THR A 201 -18.01 -15.36 4.76
CA THR A 201 -17.58 -16.72 5.07
C THR A 201 -18.74 -17.51 5.69
N LEU A 202 -19.31 -18.43 4.92
CA LEU A 202 -20.35 -19.34 5.38
C LEU A 202 -19.77 -20.47 6.23
N THR A 203 -20.40 -20.72 7.38
CA THR A 203 -19.99 -21.77 8.32
C THR A 203 -20.97 -22.95 8.38
N ASP A 204 -21.96 -23.00 7.48
CA ASP A 204 -22.92 -24.09 7.40
C ASP A 204 -22.18 -25.41 7.09
N GLU A 205 -22.38 -26.44 7.93
CA GLU A 205 -21.79 -27.77 7.71
C GLU A 205 -22.34 -28.44 6.45
N LYS A 206 -23.63 -28.19 6.13
CA LYS A 206 -24.27 -28.57 4.89
C LYS A 206 -24.43 -27.33 4.03
N GLU A 207 -23.75 -27.30 2.89
CA GLU A 207 -23.79 -26.19 1.95
C GLU A 207 -25.25 -25.81 1.60
N PRO A 208 -25.69 -24.57 1.87
CA PRO A 208 -27.01 -24.09 1.56
C PRO A 208 -27.26 -24.09 0.05
N TYR A 209 -28.52 -24.26 -0.35
CA TYR A 209 -28.89 -24.16 -1.76
C TYR A 209 -28.88 -22.69 -2.19
N ARG A 210 -28.08 -22.36 -3.25
CA ARG A 210 -28.00 -21.02 -3.85
C ARG A 210 -27.78 -19.90 -2.80
N PRO A 211 -26.77 -20.00 -1.95
CA PRO A 211 -26.60 -19.05 -0.84
C PRO A 211 -26.38 -17.62 -1.34
N LYS A 212 -25.78 -17.44 -2.50
CA LYS A 212 -25.54 -16.14 -3.10
C LYS A 212 -26.87 -15.41 -3.37
N ASP A 213 -27.80 -16.04 -4.03
CA ASP A 213 -29.08 -15.42 -4.39
C ASP A 213 -29.86 -14.98 -3.13
N THR A 214 -29.80 -15.79 -2.07
CA THR A 214 -30.47 -15.48 -0.80
C THR A 214 -29.76 -14.35 -0.06
N LEU A 215 -28.44 -14.29 -0.09
CA LEU A 215 -27.67 -13.21 0.53
C LEU A 215 -27.82 -11.88 -0.22
N GLU A 216 -27.95 -11.90 -1.55
CA GLU A 216 -28.20 -10.72 -2.38
C GLU A 216 -29.58 -10.07 -2.10
N GLU A 217 -30.51 -10.75 -1.42
CA GLU A 217 -31.74 -10.13 -0.93
C GLU A 217 -31.51 -9.18 0.25
N VAL A 218 -30.36 -9.29 0.93
CA VAL A 218 -30.03 -8.53 2.14
C VAL A 218 -28.82 -7.64 1.95
N TYR A 219 -27.79 -8.07 1.20
CA TYR A 219 -26.53 -7.35 1.00
C TYR A 219 -26.37 -6.90 -0.44
N ASP A 220 -26.30 -5.61 -0.68
CA ASP A 220 -26.21 -5.04 -2.03
C ASP A 220 -24.88 -5.30 -2.74
N HIS A 221 -23.78 -5.44 -1.99
CA HIS A 221 -22.43 -5.50 -2.53
C HIS A 221 -21.64 -6.66 -1.95
N ILE A 222 -21.87 -7.87 -2.44
CA ILE A 222 -21.10 -9.06 -2.06
C ILE A 222 -19.86 -9.16 -2.96
N LEU A 223 -18.68 -9.04 -2.35
CA LEU A 223 -17.40 -9.16 -3.04
C LEU A 223 -17.03 -10.62 -3.31
N GLU A 224 -17.21 -11.46 -2.31
CA GLU A 224 -16.91 -12.89 -2.39
C GLU A 224 -17.72 -13.67 -1.37
N ILE A 225 -17.90 -14.97 -1.64
CA ILE A 225 -18.50 -15.93 -0.70
C ILE A 225 -17.55 -17.12 -0.61
N THR A 226 -17.06 -17.41 0.59
CA THR A 226 -16.24 -18.58 0.90
C THR A 226 -16.98 -19.51 1.85
N VAL A 227 -16.60 -20.78 1.92
CA VAL A 227 -17.18 -21.78 2.82
C VAL A 227 -16.10 -22.30 3.75
N ASP A 228 -16.32 -22.17 5.05
CA ASP A 228 -15.44 -22.67 6.11
C ASP A 228 -16.20 -23.70 6.96
N ASN A 229 -16.23 -24.95 6.50
CA ASN A 229 -16.85 -26.06 7.21
C ASN A 229 -15.88 -27.25 7.36
N THR A 230 -16.33 -28.30 8.03
CA THR A 230 -15.49 -29.49 8.28
C THR A 230 -14.91 -30.10 6.99
N ARG A 231 -15.69 -30.12 5.91
CA ARG A 231 -15.24 -30.64 4.60
C ARG A 231 -14.15 -29.77 3.98
N THR A 232 -14.33 -28.45 3.94
CA THR A 232 -13.34 -27.53 3.34
C THR A 232 -12.05 -27.50 4.15
N ARG A 233 -12.13 -27.56 5.49
CA ARG A 233 -10.96 -27.66 6.37
C ARG A 233 -10.20 -28.98 6.16
N ALA A 234 -10.91 -30.12 6.00
CA ALA A 234 -10.30 -31.40 5.73
C ALA A 234 -9.58 -31.44 4.36
N LEU A 235 -10.15 -30.80 3.33
CA LEU A 235 -9.51 -30.68 2.02
C LEU A 235 -8.23 -29.85 2.09
N LEU A 236 -8.23 -28.72 2.81
CA LEU A 236 -7.06 -27.88 2.98
C LEU A 236 -5.96 -28.58 3.80
N SER A 237 -6.33 -29.27 4.90
CA SER A 237 -5.35 -30.00 5.72
C SER A 237 -4.77 -31.23 5.00
N GLY A 238 -5.53 -31.86 4.10
CA GLY A 238 -5.02 -32.96 3.27
C GLY A 238 -4.04 -32.52 2.18
N GLN A 239 -4.07 -31.26 1.76
CA GLN A 239 -3.09 -30.67 0.83
C GLN A 239 -1.79 -30.24 1.53
N GLU A 240 -1.83 -29.90 2.81
CA GLU A 240 -0.62 -29.60 3.59
C GLU A 240 0.28 -30.80 3.88
N GLY A 241 -0.25 -32.05 3.73
CA GLY A 241 0.50 -33.29 3.93
C GLY A 241 1.43 -33.71 2.79
N GLU A 242 1.33 -33.08 1.61
CA GLU A 242 2.11 -33.43 0.40
C GLU A 242 2.80 -32.20 -0.24
N ILE A 243 3.14 -31.17 0.52
CA ILE A 243 4.05 -30.13 0.02
C ILE A 243 5.49 -30.67 0.14
N GLU A 244 5.83 -31.68 -0.66
CA GLU A 244 7.19 -31.88 -1.12
C GLU A 244 7.55 -30.60 -1.93
N THR A 245 8.46 -29.80 -1.39
CA THR A 245 9.18 -28.69 -2.04
C THR A 245 8.44 -28.05 -3.23
N LEU A 246 8.04 -26.79 -3.07
CA LEU A 246 7.48 -26.00 -4.18
C LEU A 246 8.34 -26.21 -5.43
N PRO A 247 7.75 -26.63 -6.56
CA PRO A 247 8.50 -26.84 -7.79
C PRO A 247 9.19 -25.52 -8.19
N SER A 248 10.36 -25.61 -8.74
CA SER A 248 11.04 -24.44 -9.29
C SER A 248 10.13 -23.74 -10.33
N PRO A 249 10.26 -22.44 -10.55
CA PRO A 249 9.45 -21.72 -11.55
C PRO A 249 9.46 -22.39 -12.94
N MET A 250 10.54 -23.05 -13.30
CA MET A 250 10.68 -23.77 -14.57
C MET A 250 9.90 -25.10 -14.57
N GLU A 251 9.85 -25.79 -13.44
CA GLU A 251 9.06 -27.01 -13.30
C GLU A 251 7.57 -26.74 -13.31
N ALA A 252 7.15 -25.70 -12.55
CA ALA A 252 5.76 -25.21 -12.55
C ALA A 252 5.30 -24.80 -13.94
N PHE A 253 6.18 -24.13 -14.71
CA PHE A 253 5.87 -23.73 -16.10
C PHE A 253 5.74 -24.96 -17.01
N ARG A 254 6.57 -25.99 -16.85
CA ARG A 254 6.47 -27.23 -17.63
C ARG A 254 5.17 -27.99 -17.34
N GLU A 255 4.80 -28.13 -16.09
CA GLU A 255 3.52 -28.74 -15.70
C GLU A 255 2.33 -28.00 -16.26
N PHE A 256 2.30 -26.68 -16.13
CA PHE A 256 1.27 -25.84 -16.73
C PHE A 256 1.18 -26.03 -18.25
N TYR A 257 2.33 -26.05 -18.94
CA TYR A 257 2.37 -26.22 -20.39
C TYR A 257 1.86 -27.61 -20.82
N GLN A 258 2.16 -28.68 -20.06
CA GLN A 258 1.63 -30.01 -20.31
C GLN A 258 0.12 -30.13 -20.13
N ILE A 259 -0.44 -29.44 -19.11
CA ILE A 259 -1.89 -29.38 -18.88
C ILE A 259 -2.60 -28.66 -20.02
N MET A 260 -2.01 -27.62 -20.58
CA MET A 260 -2.60 -26.84 -21.68
C MET A 260 -2.52 -27.53 -23.04
N GLN A 261 -1.80 -28.64 -23.18
CA GLN A 261 -1.72 -29.40 -24.42
C GLN A 261 -2.66 -30.62 -24.45
N GLN A 262 -3.40 -30.90 -23.38
CA GLN A 262 -4.45 -31.92 -23.32
C GLN A 262 -5.82 -31.35 -23.62
#